data_3c24a5fef148cb84f2d4d98a6cba0b82
#
_entry.id   3c24a5fef148cb84f2d4d98a6cba0b82
#
_cell.length_a   1.000
_cell.length_b   1.000
_cell.length_c   1.000
_cell.angle_alpha   90.00
_cell.angle_beta   90.00
_cell.angle_gamma   90.00
#
_symmetry.space_group_name_H-M   'P 1'
#
loop_
_entity.id
_entity.type
_entity.pdbx_description
1 polymer ?
#
loop_
_entity_poly.entity_id
_entity_poly.type
_entity_poly.pdbx_seq_one_letter_code
_entity_poly.pdbx_strand_id
1 'polypeptide(L)'
;MHNEALLSVIPDVYHDELADSRHDDTMWELNKFTRLLTTSNPTVLESLFVDDRFKEYVDPVFCVFFENRDSFLTKECFKPFGHYAASQIRKARGLNKMINKPIIERKTPLDFCFITYGNDTKPMTEWMNEFNLTENMVSLAKLNHANDAYAVFIYPGGFCKPNANDVHVNNLPKGLSSVGTLFFNKDAYTMHCKDYKNQKTWEKERNPVRYESNLNKSYDAKNMSECIRLVRTCTEIANGDTYRVNRQGIDADFLLQVRAHTYEYEQLMDIAMGDIAKMEFAVEHSTIPDHIDYVAVDEMMLDIRRKIGNFK
;
A
#
# COMPACT_ATOMS: atom_id res chain seq x y z
N MET A 1 -20.24 -27.29 -20.90
CA MET A 1 -20.93 -26.61 -19.77
C MET A 1 -20.12 -26.53 -18.48
N HIS A 2 -19.04 -27.31 -18.28
CA HIS A 2 -18.32 -27.30 -17.01
C HIS A 2 -17.21 -26.25 -16.92
N ASN A 3 -16.53 -25.89 -18.01
CA ASN A 3 -15.38 -25.00 -17.93
C ASN A 3 -15.74 -23.50 -17.97
N GLU A 4 -16.75 -23.10 -18.72
CA GLU A 4 -17.25 -21.71 -18.66
C GLU A 4 -17.90 -21.37 -17.30
N ALA A 5 -18.63 -22.35 -16.74
CA ALA A 5 -19.24 -22.18 -15.42
C ALA A 5 -18.20 -22.15 -14.28
N LEU A 6 -17.10 -22.89 -14.38
CA LEU A 6 -16.03 -22.86 -13.40
C LEU A 6 -15.22 -21.56 -13.42
N LEU A 7 -14.95 -21.02 -14.60
CA LEU A 7 -14.20 -19.75 -14.73
C LEU A 7 -15.06 -18.50 -14.44
N SER A 8 -16.40 -18.60 -14.65
CA SER A 8 -17.34 -17.50 -14.42
C SER A 8 -17.97 -17.49 -13.03
N VAL A 9 -17.84 -18.55 -12.25
CA VAL A 9 -18.57 -18.77 -10.98
C VAL A 9 -17.67 -18.89 -9.76
N ILE A 10 -16.35 -18.77 -9.91
CA ILE A 10 -15.50 -18.68 -8.72
C ILE A 10 -15.58 -17.22 -8.22
N PRO A 11 -16.35 -16.92 -7.15
CA PRO A 11 -16.39 -15.58 -6.57
C PRO A 11 -15.01 -15.20 -6.05
N ASP A 12 -14.71 -13.91 -6.01
CA ASP A 12 -13.48 -13.38 -5.37
C ASP A 12 -13.28 -13.89 -3.92
N VAL A 13 -14.33 -14.39 -3.28
CA VAL A 13 -14.33 -14.98 -1.93
C VAL A 13 -13.60 -16.31 -1.85
N TYR A 14 -13.52 -17.09 -2.94
CA TYR A 14 -12.77 -18.35 -2.96
C TYR A 14 -11.25 -18.17 -3.03
N HIS A 15 -10.79 -16.98 -3.34
CA HIS A 15 -9.37 -16.64 -3.34
C HIS A 15 -8.72 -16.80 -1.96
N ASP A 16 -9.43 -16.40 -0.89
CA ASP A 16 -8.88 -16.40 0.47
C ASP A 16 -8.92 -17.82 1.10
N GLU A 17 -9.81 -18.69 0.64
CA GLU A 17 -9.95 -20.04 1.19
C GLU A 17 -9.05 -21.08 0.51
N LEU A 18 -8.64 -20.84 -0.76
CA LEU A 18 -7.75 -21.72 -1.50
C LEU A 18 -6.29 -21.28 -1.47
N ALA A 19 -5.99 -20.14 -0.90
CA ALA A 19 -4.62 -19.67 -0.69
C ALA A 19 -3.96 -20.54 0.39
N ASP A 20 -3.35 -21.66 -0.01
CA ASP A 20 -2.38 -22.34 0.84
C ASP A 20 -1.26 -21.34 1.13
N SER A 21 -1.00 -21.07 2.41
CA SER A 21 0.07 -20.18 2.87
C SER A 21 1.47 -20.57 2.34
N ARG A 22 1.58 -21.71 1.66
CA ARG A 22 2.79 -22.25 1.04
C ARG A 22 2.86 -22.03 -0.47
N HIS A 23 1.72 -21.69 -1.13
CA HIS A 23 1.63 -21.44 -2.56
C HIS A 23 0.85 -20.15 -2.79
N ASP A 24 1.50 -19.16 -3.38
CA ASP A 24 0.89 -17.89 -3.81
C ASP A 24 0.10 -18.08 -5.12
N ASP A 25 -0.83 -19.04 -5.13
CA ASP A 25 -1.64 -19.36 -6.30
C ASP A 25 -2.76 -18.35 -6.46
N THR A 26 -2.83 -17.74 -7.64
CA THR A 26 -3.87 -16.77 -7.98
C THR A 26 -4.65 -17.26 -9.20
N MET A 27 -5.96 -17.45 -9.05
CA MET A 27 -6.85 -17.80 -10.14
C MET A 27 -7.61 -16.56 -10.61
N TRP A 28 -7.71 -16.39 -11.93
CA TRP A 28 -8.42 -15.30 -12.56
C TRP A 28 -9.58 -15.83 -13.42
N GLU A 29 -10.77 -15.29 -13.24
CA GLU A 29 -11.87 -15.47 -14.18
C GLU A 29 -11.49 -14.85 -15.54
N LEU A 30 -11.90 -15.49 -16.66
CA LEU A 30 -11.47 -15.11 -18.02
C LEU A 30 -11.72 -13.63 -18.35
N ASN A 31 -12.92 -13.11 -18.04
CA ASN A 31 -13.22 -11.71 -18.33
C ASN A 31 -12.39 -10.77 -17.44
N LYS A 32 -12.15 -11.15 -16.18
CA LYS A 32 -11.30 -10.39 -15.27
C LYS A 32 -9.84 -10.41 -15.75
N PHE A 33 -9.33 -11.57 -16.15
CA PHE A 33 -7.98 -11.71 -16.72
C PHE A 33 -7.82 -10.81 -17.96
N THR A 34 -8.75 -10.90 -18.93
CA THR A 34 -8.73 -10.07 -20.13
C THR A 34 -8.80 -8.58 -19.82
N ARG A 35 -9.66 -8.18 -18.89
CA ARG A 35 -9.72 -6.79 -18.42
C ARG A 35 -8.42 -6.32 -17.79
N LEU A 36 -7.75 -7.17 -17.03
CA LEU A 36 -6.44 -6.83 -16.44
C LEU A 36 -5.36 -6.74 -17.51
N LEU A 37 -5.39 -7.55 -18.55
CA LEU A 37 -4.52 -7.42 -19.73
C LEU A 37 -4.76 -6.09 -20.45
N THR A 38 -6.02 -5.76 -20.75
CA THR A 38 -6.37 -4.52 -21.45
C THR A 38 -6.15 -3.25 -20.62
N THR A 39 -6.06 -3.36 -19.32
CA THR A 39 -5.64 -2.26 -18.44
C THR A 39 -4.14 -2.28 -18.12
N SER A 40 -3.39 -3.11 -18.85
CA SER A 40 -1.93 -3.25 -18.71
C SER A 40 -1.46 -3.50 -17.27
N ASN A 41 -2.20 -4.37 -16.54
CA ASN A 41 -1.78 -4.76 -15.19
C ASN A 41 -0.43 -5.49 -15.26
N PRO A 42 0.64 -5.00 -14.59
CA PRO A 42 1.98 -5.55 -14.76
C PRO A 42 2.09 -7.04 -14.46
N THR A 43 1.44 -7.51 -13.39
CA THR A 43 1.49 -8.92 -12.95
C THR A 43 0.81 -9.85 -13.94
N VAL A 44 -0.35 -9.44 -14.48
CA VAL A 44 -1.10 -10.26 -15.43
C VAL A 44 -0.45 -10.21 -16.80
N LEU A 45 0.02 -9.04 -17.24
CA LEU A 45 0.75 -8.90 -18.50
C LEU A 45 2.04 -9.75 -18.49
N GLU A 46 2.79 -9.75 -17.39
CA GLU A 46 3.98 -10.56 -17.20
C GLU A 46 3.73 -12.05 -17.45
N SER A 47 2.55 -12.57 -17.06
CA SER A 47 2.22 -13.99 -17.22
C SER A 47 2.21 -14.46 -18.69
N LEU A 48 1.97 -13.58 -19.65
CA LEU A 48 2.02 -13.91 -21.08
C LEU A 48 3.44 -14.08 -21.60
N PHE A 49 4.44 -13.53 -20.91
CA PHE A 49 5.84 -13.50 -21.33
C PHE A 49 6.75 -14.43 -20.51
N VAL A 50 6.14 -15.20 -19.59
CA VAL A 50 6.87 -16.22 -18.82
C VAL A 50 7.47 -17.26 -19.78
N ASP A 51 8.72 -17.64 -19.53
CA ASP A 51 9.45 -18.68 -20.28
C ASP A 51 8.70 -20.02 -20.16
N ASP A 52 8.63 -20.77 -21.26
CA ASP A 52 7.86 -22.05 -21.36
C ASP A 52 8.27 -23.06 -20.29
N ARG A 53 9.54 -23.06 -19.87
CA ARG A 53 10.04 -23.94 -18.79
C ARG A 53 9.37 -23.71 -17.40
N PHE A 54 8.71 -22.58 -17.22
CA PHE A 54 8.00 -22.22 -15.99
C PHE A 54 6.47 -22.33 -16.14
N LYS A 55 5.97 -22.77 -17.30
CA LYS A 55 4.56 -23.03 -17.55
C LYS A 55 4.29 -24.51 -17.27
N GLU A 56 3.50 -24.80 -16.25
CA GLU A 56 3.11 -26.19 -15.94
C GLU A 56 2.16 -26.74 -17.00
N TYR A 57 1.18 -25.94 -17.39
CA TYR A 57 0.19 -26.29 -18.39
C TYR A 57 -0.39 -25.06 -19.05
N VAL A 58 -0.60 -25.14 -20.36
CA VAL A 58 -1.35 -24.13 -21.14
C VAL A 58 -2.40 -24.88 -21.95
N ASP A 59 -3.68 -24.64 -21.64
CA ASP A 59 -4.75 -25.17 -22.47
C ASP A 59 -4.70 -24.56 -23.87
N PRO A 60 -4.77 -25.36 -24.95
CA PRO A 60 -4.73 -24.87 -26.32
C PRO A 60 -5.74 -23.75 -26.63
N VAL A 61 -6.85 -23.72 -25.92
CA VAL A 61 -7.87 -22.67 -26.04
C VAL A 61 -7.31 -21.27 -25.74
N PHE A 62 -6.35 -21.18 -24.80
CA PHE A 62 -5.76 -19.91 -24.40
C PHE A 62 -4.49 -19.52 -25.18
N CYS A 63 -4.01 -20.37 -26.10
CA CYS A 63 -2.82 -20.07 -26.89
C CYS A 63 -2.93 -18.76 -27.67
N VAL A 64 -4.14 -18.36 -28.06
CA VAL A 64 -4.41 -17.10 -28.76
C VAL A 64 -3.87 -15.86 -28.02
N PHE A 65 -3.89 -15.84 -26.68
CA PHE A 65 -3.30 -14.76 -25.91
C PHE A 65 -1.78 -14.74 -25.98
N PHE A 66 -1.14 -15.92 -25.94
CA PHE A 66 0.32 -16.04 -26.02
C PHE A 66 0.85 -15.72 -27.41
N GLU A 67 0.09 -16.11 -28.47
CA GLU A 67 0.42 -15.83 -29.86
C GLU A 67 0.32 -14.34 -30.20
N ASN A 68 -0.61 -13.63 -29.54
CA ASN A 68 -0.84 -12.19 -29.74
C ASN A 68 -0.35 -11.32 -28.58
N ARG A 69 0.53 -11.84 -27.72
CA ARG A 69 0.97 -11.16 -26.48
C ARG A 69 1.57 -9.77 -26.72
N ASP A 70 2.28 -9.57 -27.82
CA ASP A 70 2.93 -8.29 -28.13
C ASP A 70 1.90 -7.18 -28.44
N SER A 71 0.67 -7.53 -28.87
CA SER A 71 -0.42 -6.56 -29.09
C SER A 71 -0.90 -5.88 -27.80
N PHE A 72 -0.58 -6.45 -26.63
CA PHE A 72 -0.86 -5.83 -25.33
C PHE A 72 0.24 -4.85 -24.88
N LEU A 73 1.38 -4.77 -25.61
CA LEU A 73 2.46 -3.84 -25.31
C LEU A 73 2.18 -2.50 -26.01
N THR A 74 1.54 -1.58 -25.30
CA THR A 74 1.16 -0.26 -25.81
C THR A 74 1.59 0.83 -24.83
N LYS A 75 1.46 2.11 -25.21
CA LYS A 75 1.73 3.25 -24.30
C LYS A 75 0.81 3.27 -23.08
N GLU A 76 -0.30 2.54 -23.12
CA GLU A 76 -1.17 2.36 -21.96
C GLU A 76 -0.49 1.61 -20.80
N CYS A 77 0.58 0.83 -21.06
CA CYS A 77 1.39 0.19 -20.04
C CYS A 77 2.07 1.19 -19.09
N PHE A 78 2.43 2.36 -19.60
CA PHE A 78 3.22 3.34 -18.85
C PHE A 78 2.57 3.77 -17.53
N LYS A 79 1.30 4.14 -17.58
CA LYS A 79 0.59 4.66 -16.42
C LYS A 79 0.39 3.62 -15.30
N PRO A 80 -0.10 2.39 -15.56
CA PRO A 80 -0.17 1.34 -14.56
C PRO A 80 1.19 0.94 -14.00
N PHE A 81 2.23 0.81 -14.84
CA PHE A 81 3.57 0.45 -14.39
C PHE A 81 4.16 1.53 -13.47
N GLY A 82 4.05 2.80 -13.84
CA GLY A 82 4.50 3.93 -13.03
C GLY A 82 3.76 4.01 -11.69
N HIS A 83 2.43 3.85 -11.68
CA HIS A 83 1.64 3.83 -10.46
C HIS A 83 1.98 2.64 -9.56
N TYR A 84 2.20 1.46 -10.15
CA TYR A 84 2.59 0.28 -9.39
C TYR A 84 3.99 0.45 -8.79
N ALA A 85 4.97 0.93 -9.56
CA ALA A 85 6.31 1.24 -9.07
C ALA A 85 6.29 2.26 -7.92
N ALA A 86 5.55 3.36 -8.06
CA ALA A 86 5.36 4.35 -7.01
C ALA A 86 4.72 3.74 -5.75
N SER A 87 3.80 2.75 -5.92
CA SER A 87 3.21 2.03 -4.80
C SER A 87 4.23 1.14 -4.07
N GLN A 88 5.16 0.51 -4.81
CA GLN A 88 6.22 -0.30 -4.22
C GLN A 88 7.21 0.54 -3.40
N ILE A 89 7.55 1.75 -3.85
CA ILE A 89 8.35 2.72 -3.07
C ILE A 89 7.64 3.05 -1.76
N ARG A 90 6.34 3.39 -1.81
CA ARG A 90 5.56 3.68 -0.59
C ARG A 90 5.51 2.48 0.35
N LYS A 91 5.33 1.26 -0.18
CA LYS A 91 5.34 0.02 0.61
C LYS A 91 6.72 -0.25 1.21
N ALA A 92 7.80 -0.06 0.46
CA ALA A 92 9.17 -0.24 0.95
C ALA A 92 9.43 0.68 2.15
N ARG A 93 9.04 1.95 2.07
CA ARG A 93 9.15 2.93 3.15
C ARG A 93 8.19 2.65 4.31
N GLY A 94 6.94 2.29 4.01
CA GLY A 94 5.92 2.01 5.02
C GLY A 94 6.24 0.77 5.83
N LEU A 95 6.66 -0.31 5.18
CA LEU A 95 7.03 -1.55 5.85
C LEU A 95 8.29 -1.37 6.71
N ASN A 96 9.27 -0.62 6.24
CA ASN A 96 10.43 -0.24 7.05
C ASN A 96 10.01 0.48 8.33
N LYS A 97 9.06 1.43 8.26
CA LYS A 97 8.53 2.12 9.44
C LYS A 97 7.88 1.13 10.42
N MET A 98 7.09 0.18 9.94
CA MET A 98 6.43 -0.82 10.78
C MET A 98 7.43 -1.77 11.47
N ILE A 99 8.51 -2.12 10.79
CA ILE A 99 9.55 -3.03 11.31
C ILE A 99 10.47 -2.30 12.29
N ASN A 100 11.03 -1.16 11.89
CA ASN A 100 12.14 -0.51 12.60
C ASN A 100 11.72 0.66 13.49
N LYS A 101 10.48 1.14 13.36
CA LYS A 101 9.87 2.18 14.19
C LYS A 101 8.44 1.81 14.59
N PRO A 102 8.24 0.63 15.24
CA PRO A 102 6.90 0.14 15.56
C PRO A 102 6.22 1.04 16.60
N ILE A 103 4.90 1.13 16.48
CA ILE A 103 4.08 1.77 17.51
C ILE A 103 3.79 0.71 18.59
N ILE A 104 4.57 0.75 19.68
CA ILE A 104 4.54 -0.26 20.74
C ILE A 104 3.28 -0.08 21.60
N GLU A 105 2.94 1.17 21.95
CA GLU A 105 1.87 1.51 22.87
C GLU A 105 0.80 2.37 22.21
N ARG A 106 -0.44 2.12 22.60
CA ARG A 106 -1.53 3.02 22.29
C ARG A 106 -1.48 4.21 23.26
N LYS A 107 -1.22 5.39 22.74
CA LYS A 107 -1.30 6.64 23.49
C LYS A 107 -2.74 6.95 23.92
N THR A 108 -2.88 7.75 24.97
CA THR A 108 -4.17 8.22 25.47
C THR A 108 -4.55 9.57 24.83
N PRO A 109 -5.81 10.02 24.93
CA PRO A 109 -6.19 11.37 24.51
C PRO A 109 -5.33 12.47 25.17
N LEU A 110 -4.85 12.26 26.39
CA LEU A 110 -4.03 13.21 27.12
C LEU A 110 -2.73 13.55 26.36
N ASP A 111 -2.10 12.57 25.71
CA ASP A 111 -0.88 12.77 24.91
C ASP A 111 -1.07 13.71 23.71
N PHE A 112 -2.31 14.01 23.36
CA PHE A 112 -2.70 14.88 22.25
C PHE A 112 -3.41 16.15 22.73
N CYS A 113 -3.34 16.45 24.04
CA CYS A 113 -3.91 17.64 24.63
C CYS A 113 -2.82 18.69 24.86
N PHE A 114 -3.11 19.91 24.48
CA PHE A 114 -2.27 21.08 24.70
C PHE A 114 -3.05 22.13 25.48
N ILE A 115 -2.41 22.83 26.40
CA ILE A 115 -3.03 23.90 27.18
C ILE A 115 -2.40 25.23 26.81
N THR A 116 -3.25 26.24 26.56
CA THR A 116 -2.84 27.64 26.54
C THR A 116 -3.06 28.21 27.94
N TYR A 117 -1.96 28.58 28.60
CA TYR A 117 -1.92 29.12 29.94
C TYR A 117 -1.11 30.40 29.93
N GLY A 118 -1.72 31.52 30.28
CA GLY A 118 -1.08 32.83 30.11
C GLY A 118 -0.82 33.14 28.63
N ASN A 119 0.43 33.39 28.29
CA ASN A 119 0.89 33.67 26.92
C ASN A 119 1.60 32.47 26.27
N ASP A 120 1.54 31.31 26.88
CA ASP A 120 2.28 30.11 26.45
C ASP A 120 1.33 28.96 26.10
N THR A 121 1.78 28.10 25.20
CA THR A 121 1.06 26.87 24.84
C THR A 121 2.02 25.70 24.98
N LYS A 122 1.65 24.71 25.80
CA LYS A 122 2.47 23.52 26.08
C LYS A 122 1.64 22.25 26.16
N PRO A 123 2.27 21.06 26.09
CA PRO A 123 1.58 19.80 26.35
C PRO A 123 0.88 19.82 27.71
N MET A 124 -0.33 19.28 27.76
CA MET A 124 -1.12 19.23 29.00
C MET A 124 -0.41 18.45 30.10
N THR A 125 0.32 17.39 29.74
CA THR A 125 1.15 16.59 30.67
C THR A 125 2.25 17.41 31.32
N GLU A 126 2.91 18.28 30.56
CA GLU A 126 3.98 19.16 31.06
C GLU A 126 3.42 20.19 32.04
N TRP A 127 2.31 20.85 31.66
CA TRP A 127 1.61 21.80 32.52
C TRP A 127 1.17 21.15 33.85
N MET A 128 0.56 19.95 33.77
CA MET A 128 0.14 19.23 34.99
C MET A 128 1.33 18.91 35.90
N ASN A 129 2.46 18.51 35.35
CA ASN A 129 3.67 18.21 36.11
C ASN A 129 4.22 19.47 36.81
N GLU A 130 4.26 20.63 36.13
CA GLU A 130 4.71 21.91 36.75
C GLU A 130 3.89 22.30 37.98
N PHE A 131 2.60 22.03 37.96
CA PHE A 131 1.68 22.36 39.04
C PHE A 131 1.40 21.20 40.00
N ASN A 132 2.11 20.08 39.88
CA ASN A 132 1.89 18.85 40.67
C ASN A 132 0.44 18.36 40.62
N LEU A 133 -0.21 18.46 39.45
CA LEU A 133 -1.59 18.04 39.21
C LEU A 133 -1.62 16.62 38.64
N THR A 134 -2.64 15.87 39.04
CA THR A 134 -3.00 14.61 38.42
C THR A 134 -4.27 14.79 37.52
N GLU A 135 -4.51 13.86 36.61
CA GLU A 135 -5.69 13.88 35.75
C GLU A 135 -7.00 14.02 36.54
N ASN A 136 -7.08 13.39 37.72
CA ASN A 136 -8.25 13.43 38.58
C ASN A 136 -8.48 14.79 39.26
N MET A 137 -7.46 15.67 39.28
CA MET A 137 -7.55 17.01 39.84
C MET A 137 -7.97 18.07 38.86
N VAL A 138 -8.15 17.67 37.58
CA VAL A 138 -8.49 18.58 36.49
C VAL A 138 -9.83 18.19 35.90
N SER A 139 -10.62 19.19 35.62
CA SER A 139 -11.94 19.07 34.97
C SER A 139 -12.01 19.99 33.76
N LEU A 140 -12.82 19.57 32.79
CA LEU A 140 -13.04 20.29 31.54
C LEU A 140 -14.49 20.72 31.37
N ALA A 141 -14.70 21.91 30.81
CA ALA A 141 -15.97 22.34 30.27
C ALA A 141 -15.80 22.69 28.80
N LYS A 142 -16.77 22.28 27.95
CA LYS A 142 -16.73 22.58 26.53
C LYS A 142 -16.87 24.07 26.29
N LEU A 143 -16.03 24.64 25.41
CA LEU A 143 -16.21 26.00 24.92
C LEU A 143 -17.24 26.01 23.80
N ASN A 144 -18.22 26.91 23.92
CA ASN A 144 -19.25 27.07 22.89
C ASN A 144 -18.61 27.59 21.59
N HIS A 145 -19.07 27.04 20.47
CA HIS A 145 -18.61 27.43 19.12
C HIS A 145 -17.12 27.16 18.84
N ALA A 146 -16.44 26.38 19.68
CA ALA A 146 -15.06 25.95 19.46
C ALA A 146 -15.00 24.43 19.42
N ASN A 147 -14.51 23.86 18.30
CA ASN A 147 -14.32 22.43 18.17
C ASN A 147 -13.06 21.99 18.92
N ASP A 148 -13.19 20.89 19.68
CA ASP A 148 -12.08 20.25 20.40
C ASP A 148 -11.29 21.20 21.33
N ALA A 149 -11.96 22.29 21.79
CA ALA A 149 -11.44 23.26 22.76
C ALA A 149 -12.30 23.27 24.04
N TYR A 150 -11.61 23.33 25.18
CA TYR A 150 -12.23 23.16 26.49
C TYR A 150 -11.64 24.15 27.50
N ALA A 151 -12.47 24.75 28.33
CA ALA A 151 -11.99 25.50 29.49
C ALA A 151 -11.50 24.52 30.54
N VAL A 152 -10.32 24.81 31.15
CA VAL A 152 -9.63 23.98 32.13
C VAL A 152 -9.85 24.52 33.53
N PHE A 153 -10.22 23.64 34.45
CA PHE A 153 -10.46 23.96 35.85
C PHE A 153 -9.64 23.04 36.76
N ILE A 154 -9.00 23.59 37.77
CA ILE A 154 -8.44 22.80 38.86
C ILE A 154 -9.58 22.45 39.80
N TYR A 155 -10.23 21.32 39.52
CA TYR A 155 -11.36 20.79 40.24
C TYR A 155 -11.41 19.27 40.08
N PRO A 156 -11.70 18.51 41.16
CA PRO A 156 -11.78 17.05 41.09
C PRO A 156 -12.86 16.59 40.09
N GLY A 157 -12.50 15.67 39.19
CA GLY A 157 -13.46 15.14 38.23
C GLY A 157 -12.85 14.19 37.19
N GLY A 158 -11.62 14.46 36.79
CA GLY A 158 -10.93 13.67 35.77
C GLY A 158 -11.46 13.93 34.37
N PHE A 159 -10.59 14.17 33.41
CA PHE A 159 -10.96 14.48 32.03
C PHE A 159 -10.44 13.44 31.01
N CYS A 160 -9.56 12.58 31.43
CA CYS A 160 -9.07 11.48 30.61
C CYS A 160 -9.14 10.18 31.39
N LYS A 161 -9.80 9.17 30.83
CA LYS A 161 -9.90 7.84 31.44
C LYS A 161 -8.97 6.88 30.71
N PRO A 162 -8.41 5.87 31.40
CA PRO A 162 -7.72 4.77 30.74
C PRO A 162 -8.62 4.18 29.64
N ASN A 163 -8.06 3.95 28.45
CA ASN A 163 -8.77 3.44 27.27
C ASN A 163 -9.88 4.34 26.69
N ALA A 164 -9.98 5.60 27.11
CA ALA A 164 -10.90 6.54 26.48
C ALA A 164 -10.55 6.81 25.02
N ASN A 165 -11.56 7.14 24.22
CA ASN A 165 -11.38 7.57 22.83
C ASN A 165 -11.55 9.10 22.67
N ASP A 166 -11.85 9.80 23.77
CA ASP A 166 -12.09 11.24 23.79
C ASP A 166 -11.80 11.78 25.20
N VAL A 167 -11.70 13.09 25.31
CA VAL A 167 -11.67 13.77 26.60
C VAL A 167 -13.08 13.83 27.22
N HIS A 168 -13.15 13.82 28.55
CA HIS A 168 -14.41 13.85 29.28
C HIS A 168 -14.72 15.26 29.80
N VAL A 169 -15.95 15.69 29.58
CA VAL A 169 -16.48 16.97 30.08
C VAL A 169 -17.17 16.73 31.43
N ASN A 170 -16.90 17.57 32.40
CA ASN A 170 -17.36 17.43 33.77
C ASN A 170 -18.50 18.42 34.08
N ASN A 171 -19.40 18.03 35.00
CA ASN A 171 -20.34 18.96 35.58
C ASN A 171 -19.63 19.78 36.66
N LEU A 172 -19.53 21.09 36.44
CA LEU A 172 -18.81 22.00 37.32
C LEU A 172 -19.75 22.88 38.13
N PRO A 173 -19.45 23.19 39.38
CA PRO A 173 -20.20 24.20 40.13
C PRO A 173 -20.16 25.57 39.47
N LYS A 174 -21.20 26.38 39.65
CA LYS A 174 -21.21 27.75 39.15
C LYS A 174 -20.18 28.60 39.90
N GLY A 175 -19.55 29.52 39.20
CA GLY A 175 -18.64 30.49 39.81
C GLY A 175 -17.15 30.07 39.86
N LEU A 176 -16.78 28.91 39.32
CA LEU A 176 -15.37 28.53 39.14
C LEU A 176 -14.74 29.33 37.99
N SER A 177 -13.51 29.79 38.22
CA SER A 177 -12.72 30.42 37.19
C SER A 177 -11.86 29.39 36.45
N SER A 178 -11.84 29.44 35.13
CA SER A 178 -10.95 28.61 34.33
C SER A 178 -9.51 29.11 34.45
N VAL A 179 -8.56 28.18 34.46
CA VAL A 179 -7.13 28.47 34.51
C VAL A 179 -6.47 28.57 33.15
N GLY A 180 -7.12 28.04 32.13
CA GLY A 180 -6.60 28.06 30.74
C GLY A 180 -7.57 27.41 29.78
N THR A 181 -7.12 27.29 28.55
CA THR A 181 -7.89 26.59 27.48
C THR A 181 -7.10 25.39 27.00
N LEU A 182 -7.74 24.21 27.04
CA LEU A 182 -7.20 22.99 26.48
C LEU A 182 -7.69 22.86 25.04
N PHE A 183 -6.78 22.48 24.15
CA PHE A 183 -7.04 22.04 22.81
C PHE A 183 -6.70 20.55 22.66
N PHE A 184 -7.69 19.76 22.24
CA PHE A 184 -7.49 18.33 21.96
C PHE A 184 -7.30 18.10 20.46
N ASN A 185 -6.11 17.68 20.05
CA ASN A 185 -5.84 17.31 18.66
C ASN A 185 -6.44 15.94 18.34
N LYS A 186 -7.76 15.92 18.18
CA LYS A 186 -8.55 14.72 17.96
C LYS A 186 -8.20 13.99 16.67
N ASP A 187 -7.85 14.72 15.61
CA ASP A 187 -7.46 14.13 14.33
C ASP A 187 -6.14 13.38 14.45
N ALA A 188 -5.15 13.96 15.11
CA ALA A 188 -3.87 13.29 15.36
C ALA A 188 -4.03 12.05 16.26
N TYR A 189 -4.89 12.12 17.28
CA TYR A 189 -5.22 10.98 18.12
C TYR A 189 -5.92 9.86 17.33
N THR A 190 -6.89 10.21 16.50
CA THR A 190 -7.62 9.25 15.66
C THR A 190 -6.67 8.56 14.69
N MET A 191 -5.76 9.31 14.06
CA MET A 191 -4.72 8.77 13.19
C MET A 191 -3.79 7.83 13.95
N HIS A 192 -3.33 8.21 15.15
CA HIS A 192 -2.50 7.36 16.00
C HIS A 192 -3.20 6.03 16.35
N CYS A 193 -4.48 6.08 16.72
CA CYS A 193 -5.26 4.87 17.02
C CYS A 193 -5.39 3.94 15.81
N LYS A 194 -5.60 4.51 14.61
CA LYS A 194 -5.63 3.76 13.35
C LYS A 194 -4.28 3.12 13.06
N ASP A 195 -3.19 3.88 13.19
CA ASP A 195 -1.84 3.39 12.94
C ASP A 195 -1.44 2.31 13.95
N TYR A 196 -1.80 2.47 15.23
CA TYR A 196 -1.59 1.44 16.25
C TYR A 196 -2.35 0.15 15.92
N LYS A 197 -3.63 0.26 15.52
CA LYS A 197 -4.42 -0.91 15.11
C LYS A 197 -3.80 -1.60 13.89
N ASN A 198 -3.40 -0.84 12.89
CA ASN A 198 -2.74 -1.37 11.69
C ASN A 198 -1.42 -2.08 12.05
N GLN A 199 -0.63 -1.50 12.96
CA GLN A 199 0.61 -2.13 13.47
C GLN A 199 0.31 -3.48 14.13
N LYS A 200 -0.71 -3.56 14.99
CA LYS A 200 -1.08 -4.80 15.70
C LYS A 200 -1.66 -5.87 14.78
N THR A 201 -2.42 -5.47 13.76
CA THR A 201 -2.91 -6.40 12.72
C THR A 201 -1.73 -6.94 11.92
N TRP A 202 -0.84 -6.06 11.45
CA TRP A 202 0.35 -6.47 10.71
C TRP A 202 1.27 -7.38 11.52
N GLU A 203 1.50 -7.13 12.81
CA GLU A 203 2.31 -7.99 13.69
C GLU A 203 1.79 -9.43 13.75
N LYS A 204 0.48 -9.64 13.64
CA LYS A 204 -0.15 -10.97 13.65
C LYS A 204 -0.05 -11.69 12.29
N GLU A 205 -0.14 -10.94 11.19
CA GLU A 205 -0.28 -11.46 9.83
C GLU A 205 1.04 -11.45 9.03
N ARG A 206 2.08 -10.79 9.57
CA ARG A 206 3.35 -10.62 8.86
C ARG A 206 4.04 -11.96 8.57
N ASN A 207 4.66 -12.05 7.39
CA ASN A 207 5.55 -13.16 7.06
C ASN A 207 6.84 -13.07 7.92
N PRO A 208 7.15 -14.09 8.76
CA PRO A 208 8.31 -14.05 9.67
C PRO A 208 9.64 -13.91 8.94
N VAL A 209 9.85 -14.65 7.84
CA VAL A 209 11.09 -14.62 7.06
C VAL A 209 11.34 -13.22 6.48
N ARG A 210 10.29 -12.61 5.93
CA ARG A 210 10.38 -11.25 5.41
C ARG A 210 10.60 -10.21 6.50
N TYR A 211 10.04 -10.41 7.68
CA TYR A 211 10.30 -9.56 8.84
C TYR A 211 11.77 -9.59 9.24
N GLU A 212 12.32 -10.80 9.42
CA GLU A 212 13.71 -11.00 9.83
C GLU A 212 14.70 -10.42 8.80
N SER A 213 14.45 -10.62 7.51
CA SER A 213 15.33 -10.12 6.44
C SER A 213 15.37 -8.59 6.34
N ASN A 214 14.32 -7.90 6.80
CA ASN A 214 14.24 -6.43 6.77
C ASN A 214 14.46 -5.78 8.14
N LEU A 215 14.72 -6.56 9.20
CA LEU A 215 14.98 -6.03 10.53
C LEU A 215 16.29 -5.23 10.55
N ASN A 216 16.24 -4.01 11.07
CA ASN A 216 17.37 -3.05 11.10
C ASN A 216 17.88 -2.65 9.71
N LYS A 217 17.07 -2.79 8.67
CA LYS A 217 17.38 -2.32 7.32
C LYS A 217 16.65 -1.01 7.02
N SER A 218 17.20 -0.23 6.09
CA SER A 218 16.66 1.09 5.72
C SER A 218 15.44 1.03 4.79
N TYR A 219 15.21 -0.11 4.12
CA TYR A 219 14.11 -0.31 3.17
C TYR A 219 13.68 -1.78 3.08
N ASP A 220 12.47 -2.02 2.54
CA ASP A 220 12.05 -3.37 2.15
C ASP A 220 12.64 -3.73 0.79
N ALA A 221 13.55 -4.68 0.79
CA ALA A 221 14.33 -5.06 -0.38
C ALA A 221 13.49 -5.62 -1.52
N LYS A 222 12.43 -6.41 -1.22
CA LYS A 222 11.55 -6.99 -2.24
C LYS A 222 10.81 -5.88 -2.98
N ASN A 223 10.20 -4.95 -2.26
CA ASN A 223 9.42 -3.87 -2.87
C ASN A 223 10.32 -2.89 -3.66
N MET A 224 11.53 -2.62 -3.17
CA MET A 224 12.48 -1.75 -3.87
C MET A 224 13.00 -2.39 -5.15
N SER A 225 13.42 -3.64 -5.11
CA SER A 225 13.84 -4.41 -6.28
C SER A 225 12.73 -4.46 -7.34
N GLU A 226 11.49 -4.71 -6.92
CA GLU A 226 10.33 -4.75 -7.80
C GLU A 226 10.03 -3.40 -8.46
N CYS A 227 10.12 -2.30 -7.70
CA CYS A 227 9.97 -0.96 -8.25
C CYS A 227 10.94 -0.70 -9.40
N ILE A 228 12.23 -0.95 -9.17
CA ILE A 228 13.27 -0.69 -10.17
C ILE A 228 13.08 -1.59 -11.39
N ARG A 229 12.78 -2.88 -11.18
CA ARG A 229 12.48 -3.83 -12.25
C ARG A 229 11.36 -3.33 -13.16
N LEU A 230 10.24 -2.89 -12.57
CA LEU A 230 9.08 -2.42 -13.32
C LEU A 230 9.36 -1.17 -14.13
N VAL A 231 10.07 -0.19 -13.56
CA VAL A 231 10.45 1.03 -14.28
C VAL A 231 11.33 0.72 -15.48
N ARG A 232 12.31 -0.16 -15.30
CA ARG A 232 13.21 -0.60 -16.41
C ARG A 232 12.46 -1.39 -17.47
N THR A 233 11.59 -2.31 -17.07
CA THR A 233 10.75 -3.06 -18.01
C THR A 233 9.84 -2.11 -18.82
N CYS A 234 9.25 -1.10 -18.17
CA CYS A 234 8.45 -0.10 -18.86
C CYS A 234 9.28 0.71 -19.87
N THR A 235 10.53 1.04 -19.53
CA THR A 235 11.46 1.71 -20.45
C THR A 235 11.76 0.83 -21.68
N GLU A 236 11.99 -0.47 -21.47
CA GLU A 236 12.22 -1.44 -22.55
C GLU A 236 11.00 -1.52 -23.49
N ILE A 237 9.79 -1.66 -22.94
CA ILE A 237 8.54 -1.67 -23.71
C ILE A 237 8.41 -0.37 -24.52
N ALA A 238 8.66 0.79 -23.91
CA ALA A 238 8.55 2.08 -24.59
C ALA A 238 9.54 2.22 -25.76
N ASN A 239 10.71 1.57 -25.67
CA ASN A 239 11.70 1.51 -26.75
C ASN A 239 11.34 0.49 -27.84
N GLY A 240 10.24 -0.23 -27.73
CA GLY A 240 9.80 -1.25 -28.68
C GLY A 240 10.36 -2.64 -28.43
N ASP A 241 10.98 -2.87 -27.28
CA ASP A 241 11.43 -4.21 -26.88
C ASP A 241 10.23 -5.04 -26.40
N THR A 242 10.33 -6.37 -26.50
CA THR A 242 9.35 -7.27 -25.88
C THR A 242 9.51 -7.29 -24.36
N TYR A 243 8.45 -7.70 -23.65
CA TYR A 243 8.49 -7.86 -22.20
C TYR A 243 9.46 -8.99 -21.80
N ARG A 244 10.50 -8.66 -21.04
CA ARG A 244 11.51 -9.62 -20.58
C ARG A 244 11.31 -9.94 -19.10
N VAL A 245 10.67 -11.09 -18.83
CA VAL A 245 10.49 -11.60 -17.46
C VAL A 245 11.82 -12.07 -16.89
N ASN A 246 12.58 -12.84 -17.68
CA ASN A 246 13.90 -13.28 -17.29
C ASN A 246 14.91 -12.11 -17.42
N ARG A 247 15.41 -11.66 -16.29
CA ARG A 247 16.35 -10.52 -16.19
C ARG A 247 17.81 -10.93 -16.25
N GLN A 248 18.11 -12.24 -16.45
CA GLN A 248 19.47 -12.75 -16.53
C GLN A 248 20.20 -12.14 -17.74
N GLY A 249 21.40 -11.65 -17.52
CA GLY A 249 22.19 -10.95 -18.56
C GLY A 249 21.72 -9.51 -18.84
N ILE A 250 20.71 -8.99 -18.12
CA ILE A 250 20.24 -7.61 -18.22
C ILE A 250 20.60 -6.87 -16.92
N ASP A 251 19.88 -7.12 -15.85
CA ASP A 251 20.07 -6.46 -14.55
C ASP A 251 19.75 -7.37 -13.35
N ALA A 252 19.67 -8.70 -13.55
CA ALA A 252 19.39 -9.65 -12.49
C ALA A 252 20.36 -9.51 -11.31
N ASP A 253 21.66 -9.39 -11.59
CA ASP A 253 22.69 -9.26 -10.54
C ASP A 253 22.48 -7.99 -9.71
N PHE A 254 22.16 -6.88 -10.35
CA PHE A 254 21.84 -5.63 -9.66
C PHE A 254 20.58 -5.80 -8.78
N LEU A 255 19.50 -6.39 -9.31
CA LEU A 255 18.27 -6.63 -8.56
C LEU A 255 18.50 -7.58 -7.37
N LEU A 256 19.37 -8.58 -7.51
CA LEU A 256 19.77 -9.46 -6.42
C LEU A 256 20.58 -8.71 -5.34
N GLN A 257 21.47 -7.79 -5.73
CA GLN A 257 22.19 -6.93 -4.80
C GLN A 257 21.24 -6.00 -4.04
N VAL A 258 20.23 -5.43 -4.70
CA VAL A 258 19.17 -4.67 -4.02
C VAL A 258 18.45 -5.55 -2.99
N ARG A 259 18.12 -6.80 -3.35
CA ARG A 259 17.48 -7.75 -2.43
C ARG A 259 18.38 -8.19 -1.27
N ALA A 260 19.68 -8.16 -1.47
CA ALA A 260 20.68 -8.44 -0.45
C ALA A 260 21.00 -7.23 0.45
N HIS A 261 20.32 -6.08 0.28
CA HIS A 261 20.61 -4.83 0.99
C HIS A 261 22.06 -4.34 0.83
N THR A 262 22.64 -4.49 -0.36
CA THR A 262 24.00 -4.03 -0.66
C THR A 262 24.09 -2.50 -0.78
N TYR A 263 22.98 -1.86 -1.12
CA TYR A 263 22.90 -0.41 -1.32
C TYR A 263 22.19 0.28 -0.14
N GLU A 264 22.56 1.54 0.11
CA GLU A 264 21.82 2.40 1.00
C GLU A 264 20.52 2.91 0.34
N TYR A 265 19.54 3.29 1.15
CA TYR A 265 18.23 3.73 0.67
C TYR A 265 18.31 4.94 -0.27
N GLU A 266 19.13 5.93 0.09
CA GLU A 266 19.34 7.14 -0.69
C GLU A 266 19.93 6.84 -2.06
N GLN A 267 20.92 5.95 -2.13
CA GLN A 267 21.52 5.51 -3.40
C GLN A 267 20.47 4.85 -4.31
N LEU A 268 19.60 4.01 -3.74
CA LEU A 268 18.54 3.38 -4.54
C LEU A 268 17.47 4.36 -4.98
N MET A 269 17.19 5.39 -4.18
CA MET A 269 16.25 6.44 -4.58
C MET A 269 16.81 7.26 -5.74
N ASP A 270 18.09 7.60 -5.73
CA ASP A 270 18.75 8.31 -6.84
C ASP A 270 18.71 7.46 -8.13
N ILE A 271 19.01 6.15 -8.02
CA ILE A 271 18.90 5.21 -9.14
C ILE A 271 17.46 5.13 -9.65
N ALA A 272 16.47 4.96 -8.76
CA ALA A 272 15.08 4.84 -9.14
C ALA A 272 14.54 6.12 -9.81
N MET A 273 14.92 7.29 -9.31
CA MET A 273 14.55 8.57 -9.92
C MET A 273 15.20 8.76 -11.29
N GLY A 274 16.48 8.36 -11.45
CA GLY A 274 17.15 8.36 -12.73
C GLY A 274 16.51 7.39 -13.75
N ASP A 275 16.08 6.21 -13.30
CA ASP A 275 15.40 5.23 -14.15
C ASP A 275 13.97 5.70 -14.50
N ILE A 276 13.25 6.40 -13.60
CA ILE A 276 11.96 7.03 -13.89
C ILE A 276 12.11 8.12 -14.96
N ALA A 277 13.10 8.98 -14.86
CA ALA A 277 13.34 10.01 -15.87
C ALA A 277 13.64 9.41 -17.25
N LYS A 278 14.41 8.30 -17.33
CA LYS A 278 14.64 7.57 -18.58
C LYS A 278 13.37 6.95 -19.14
N MET A 279 12.52 6.41 -18.27
CA MET A 279 11.22 5.84 -18.63
C MET A 279 10.31 6.92 -19.22
N GLU A 280 10.19 8.09 -18.58
CA GLU A 280 9.38 9.21 -19.05
C GLU A 280 9.87 9.68 -20.43
N PHE A 281 11.17 9.84 -20.60
CA PHE A 281 11.75 10.19 -21.90
C PHE A 281 11.48 9.13 -22.98
N ALA A 282 11.65 7.85 -22.67
CA ALA A 282 11.39 6.76 -23.62
C ALA A 282 9.92 6.73 -24.05
N VAL A 283 8.98 6.94 -23.13
CA VAL A 283 7.54 6.96 -23.44
C VAL A 283 7.18 8.15 -24.31
N GLU A 284 7.73 9.33 -24.05
CA GLU A 284 7.49 10.52 -24.87
C GLU A 284 7.93 10.33 -26.33
N HIS A 285 9.02 9.60 -26.56
CA HIS A 285 9.60 9.35 -27.88
C HIS A 285 9.21 7.98 -28.47
N SER A 286 8.34 7.23 -27.80
CA SER A 286 7.94 5.88 -28.20
C SER A 286 7.12 5.88 -29.48
N THR A 287 7.39 4.91 -30.34
CA THR A 287 6.66 4.65 -31.59
C THR A 287 5.70 3.45 -31.48
N ILE A 288 5.60 2.81 -30.29
CA ILE A 288 4.65 1.72 -30.07
C ILE A 288 3.21 2.24 -30.15
N PRO A 289 2.20 1.37 -30.38
CA PRO A 289 0.80 1.77 -30.42
C PRO A 289 0.37 2.55 -29.16
N ASP A 290 -0.44 3.58 -29.35
CA ASP A 290 -0.95 4.38 -28.23
C ASP A 290 -1.94 3.59 -27.37
N HIS A 291 -2.77 2.76 -28.01
CA HIS A 291 -3.87 2.02 -27.37
C HIS A 291 -3.90 0.57 -27.81
N ILE A 292 -4.48 -0.27 -26.97
CA ILE A 292 -4.80 -1.66 -27.29
C ILE A 292 -5.90 -1.71 -28.36
N ASP A 293 -5.78 -2.63 -29.28
CA ASP A 293 -6.85 -2.94 -30.25
C ASP A 293 -7.94 -3.79 -29.55
N TYR A 294 -8.95 -3.12 -29.01
CA TYR A 294 -10.06 -3.77 -28.33
C TYR A 294 -10.89 -4.68 -29.25
N VAL A 295 -10.92 -4.41 -30.58
CA VAL A 295 -11.63 -5.27 -31.55
C VAL A 295 -10.91 -6.60 -31.67
N ALA A 296 -9.57 -6.57 -31.78
CA ALA A 296 -8.76 -7.79 -31.79
C ALA A 296 -8.90 -8.60 -30.49
N VAL A 297 -8.95 -7.92 -29.35
CA VAL A 297 -9.16 -8.59 -28.04
C VAL A 297 -10.54 -9.25 -27.98
N ASP A 298 -11.59 -8.58 -28.43
CA ASP A 298 -12.94 -9.15 -28.48
C ASP A 298 -13.00 -10.38 -29.42
N GLU A 299 -12.30 -10.35 -30.55
CA GLU A 299 -12.16 -11.51 -31.45
C GLU A 299 -11.46 -12.70 -30.77
N MET A 300 -10.37 -12.46 -30.02
CA MET A 300 -9.70 -13.50 -29.22
C MET A 300 -10.66 -14.11 -28.20
N MET A 301 -11.43 -13.27 -27.50
CA MET A 301 -12.41 -13.72 -26.50
C MET A 301 -13.54 -14.55 -27.14
N LEU A 302 -14.01 -14.15 -28.32
CA LEU A 302 -15.02 -14.89 -29.07
C LEU A 302 -14.46 -16.24 -29.53
N ASP A 303 -13.21 -16.31 -30.00
CA ASP A 303 -12.55 -17.56 -30.39
C ASP A 303 -12.44 -18.54 -29.21
N ILE A 304 -11.99 -18.05 -28.06
CA ILE A 304 -11.92 -18.84 -26.81
C ILE A 304 -13.30 -19.40 -26.46
N ARG A 305 -14.34 -18.57 -26.44
CA ARG A 305 -15.70 -19.00 -26.10
C ARG A 305 -16.27 -20.02 -27.08
N ARG A 306 -16.00 -19.86 -28.39
CA ARG A 306 -16.39 -20.81 -29.39
C ARG A 306 -15.71 -22.15 -29.20
N LYS A 307 -14.41 -22.17 -28.94
CA LYS A 307 -13.65 -23.39 -28.67
C LYS A 307 -14.15 -24.10 -27.41
N ILE A 308 -14.39 -23.39 -26.31
CA ILE A 308 -14.97 -23.96 -25.07
C ILE A 308 -16.40 -24.49 -25.34
N GLY A 309 -17.23 -23.78 -26.07
CA GLY A 309 -18.61 -24.18 -26.39
C GLY A 309 -18.72 -25.37 -27.34
N ASN A 310 -17.69 -25.63 -28.13
CA ASN A 310 -17.65 -26.76 -29.07
C ASN A 310 -17.15 -28.08 -28.46
N PHE A 311 -16.70 -28.08 -27.21
CA PHE A 311 -16.38 -29.30 -26.42
C PHE A 311 -17.62 -30.00 -25.84
N LYS A 312 -18.79 -29.86 -26.45
CA LYS A 312 -20.02 -30.59 -26.08
C LYS A 312 -20.18 -31.88 -26.85
#